data_0a898e18a2a9a56698da5cebadad58d7
#
_entry.id   0a898e18a2a9a56698da5cebadad58d7
#
_cell.length_a   1.000
_cell.length_b   1.000
_cell.length_c   1.000
_cell.angle_alpha   90.00
_cell.angle_beta   90.00
_cell.angle_gamma   90.00
#
_symmetry.space_group_name_H-M   'P 1'
#
loop_
_entity.id
_entity.type
_entity.pdbx_description
1 polymer ?
#
loop_
_entity_poly.entity_id
_entity_poly.type
_entity_poly.pdbx_seq_one_letter_code
_entity_poly.pdbx_strand_id
1 'polypeptide(L)'
;MPMACETKRHNFYAIAFKKSLKPLSRSSTMIHPLRNLQKVLLLAATALMLCLASAYTQAESARDLDEAALQSLHMLYQTSPAAESLSHKASAILVFPKIVKAGLIFGGAYGEGVLLEGGHPNGYYNSVTASWGWQAGAESYGYVVFLMNQKAIRYLKKSMGWEIGTGPSVVVVDAGTAKNLSSTTLRNDAYAFIFDQQGLMASLSIEGTKISLIKR
;
A
#
# COMPACT_ATOMS: atom_id res chain seq x y z
N MET A 1 70.59 71.48 -41.90
CA MET A 1 70.60 71.18 -43.35
C MET A 1 69.99 69.85 -43.58
N PRO A 2 69.29 69.73 -44.63
CA PRO A 2 68.09 70.49 -45.05
C PRO A 2 66.92 69.55 -45.35
N MET A 3 65.85 70.23 -45.57
CA MET A 3 64.82 70.07 -46.66
C MET A 3 63.77 69.01 -46.43
N ALA A 4 62.58 69.44 -46.23
CA ALA A 4 61.65 70.14 -47.12
C ALA A 4 60.97 69.19 -48.11
N CYS A 5 59.76 69.33 -48.16
CA CYS A 5 58.84 69.32 -49.28
C CYS A 5 57.64 68.42 -48.95
N GLU A 6 56.60 68.97 -48.72
CA GLU A 6 55.58 69.67 -49.52
C GLU A 6 54.56 68.72 -50.17
N THR A 7 53.36 68.93 -49.74
CA THR A 7 52.21 69.35 -50.51
C THR A 7 51.42 68.26 -51.30
N LYS A 8 50.22 68.36 -51.05
CA LYS A 8 49.05 68.44 -51.93
C LYS A 8 48.06 67.22 -51.86
N ARG A 9 46.97 67.68 -51.35
CA ARG A 9 45.63 67.70 -51.96
C ARG A 9 45.16 66.35 -52.57
N HIS A 10 44.13 65.81 -52.12
CA HIS A 10 42.80 66.00 -52.71
C HIS A 10 41.73 65.29 -51.89
N ASN A 11 40.77 66.13 -51.51
CA ASN A 11 39.40 65.69 -51.34
C ASN A 11 38.99 64.65 -52.40
N PHE A 12 38.30 63.62 -52.04
CA PHE A 12 37.07 63.27 -52.77
C PHE A 12 36.42 62.01 -52.11
N TYR A 13 35.15 62.17 -51.97
CA TYR A 13 34.14 61.16 -51.71
C TYR A 13 33.99 60.67 -50.29
N ALA A 14 33.27 61.42 -49.53
CA ALA A 14 32.32 60.96 -48.57
C ALA A 14 31.23 60.14 -49.31
N ILE A 15 31.30 58.81 -49.32
CA ILE A 15 30.21 57.96 -49.68
C ILE A 15 29.74 57.40 -48.37
N ALA A 16 28.58 57.91 -47.97
CA ALA A 16 27.74 57.38 -46.91
C ALA A 16 27.46 55.87 -47.10
N PHE A 17 28.12 55.05 -46.32
CA PHE A 17 27.66 53.67 -46.13
C PHE A 17 26.88 53.58 -44.82
N LYS A 18 25.70 54.14 -44.85
CA LYS A 18 24.68 53.97 -43.80
C LYS A 18 24.23 52.52 -43.86
N LYS A 19 25.04 51.61 -43.33
CA LYS A 19 24.65 50.21 -43.20
C LYS A 19 23.61 50.11 -42.06
N SER A 20 22.39 50.10 -42.47
CA SER A 20 21.22 49.79 -41.65
C SER A 20 21.48 48.53 -40.79
N LEU A 21 21.81 48.75 -39.56
CA LEU A 21 21.73 47.72 -38.53
C LEU A 21 20.25 47.52 -38.24
N LYS A 22 19.62 46.55 -38.91
CA LYS A 22 18.37 46.01 -38.48
C LYS A 22 18.59 45.42 -37.08
N PRO A 23 17.77 45.78 -36.07
CA PRO A 23 17.81 45.10 -34.80
C PRO A 23 17.41 43.65 -35.06
N LEU A 24 18.28 42.74 -34.72
CA LEU A 24 17.95 41.32 -34.62
C LEU A 24 16.78 41.20 -33.63
N SER A 25 15.60 41.01 -34.18
CA SER A 25 14.43 40.64 -33.39
C SER A 25 14.79 39.32 -32.72
N ARG A 26 15.08 39.40 -31.44
CA ARG A 26 15.23 38.26 -30.55
C ARG A 26 13.89 37.56 -30.55
N SER A 27 13.73 36.57 -31.39
CA SER A 27 12.54 35.74 -31.44
C SER A 27 12.39 35.05 -30.08
N SER A 28 11.42 35.48 -29.31
CA SER A 28 10.98 34.93 -28.02
C SER A 28 10.23 33.58 -28.22
N THR A 29 10.75 32.74 -29.09
CA THR A 29 10.11 31.45 -29.45
C THR A 29 10.54 30.28 -28.56
N MET A 30 11.38 30.49 -27.52
CA MET A 30 11.88 29.43 -26.68
C MET A 30 11.09 29.23 -25.38
N ILE A 31 10.08 30.05 -25.09
CA ILE A 31 9.31 29.94 -23.83
C ILE A 31 8.03 29.08 -23.99
N HIS A 32 7.58 28.87 -25.22
CA HIS A 32 6.35 28.10 -25.47
C HIS A 32 6.43 26.58 -25.20
N PRO A 33 7.51 25.86 -25.50
CA PRO A 33 7.55 24.41 -25.23
C PRO A 33 7.59 24.09 -23.74
N LEU A 34 8.30 24.89 -22.93
CA LEU A 34 8.35 24.68 -21.48
C LEU A 34 7.00 24.94 -20.80
N ARG A 35 6.26 25.94 -21.25
CA ARG A 35 4.92 26.25 -20.74
C ARG A 35 3.89 25.20 -21.11
N ASN A 36 4.03 24.57 -22.27
CA ASN A 36 3.18 23.44 -22.67
C ASN A 36 3.55 22.16 -21.92
N LEU A 37 4.84 21.91 -21.65
CA LEU A 37 5.30 20.79 -20.84
C LEU A 37 4.78 20.89 -19.39
N GLN A 38 4.80 22.09 -18.79
CA GLN A 38 4.19 22.31 -17.48
C GLN A 38 2.69 22.04 -17.46
N LYS A 39 1.97 22.46 -18.49
CA LYS A 39 0.53 22.16 -18.59
C LYS A 39 0.24 20.67 -18.73
N VAL A 40 1.04 19.96 -19.52
CA VAL A 40 0.91 18.50 -19.70
C VAL A 40 1.23 17.77 -18.38
N LEU A 41 2.27 18.19 -17.66
CA LEU A 41 2.61 17.65 -16.35
C LEU A 41 1.51 17.92 -15.31
N LEU A 42 0.93 19.13 -15.33
CA LEU A 42 -0.18 19.48 -14.42
C LEU A 42 -1.43 18.65 -14.73
N LEU A 43 -1.76 18.46 -16.01
CA LEU A 43 -2.88 17.63 -16.45
C LEU A 43 -2.66 16.16 -16.12
N ALA A 44 -1.45 15.65 -16.28
CA ALA A 44 -1.10 14.28 -15.89
C ALA A 44 -1.19 14.09 -14.37
N ALA A 45 -0.73 15.07 -13.59
CA ALA A 45 -0.82 15.03 -12.12
C ALA A 45 -2.27 15.10 -11.63
N THR A 46 -3.11 15.95 -12.26
CA THR A 46 -4.54 16.01 -11.92
C THR A 46 -5.29 14.75 -12.33
N ALA A 47 -4.99 14.18 -13.50
CA ALA A 47 -5.55 12.90 -13.93
C ALA A 47 -5.16 11.75 -12.98
N LEU A 48 -3.89 11.71 -12.54
CA LEU A 48 -3.41 10.74 -11.57
C LEU A 48 -4.11 10.92 -10.20
N MET A 49 -4.28 12.16 -9.75
CA MET A 49 -5.03 12.48 -8.52
C MET A 49 -6.51 12.08 -8.62
N LEU A 50 -7.16 12.28 -9.78
CA LEU A 50 -8.54 11.83 -9.99
C LEU A 50 -8.64 10.30 -10.02
N CYS A 51 -7.67 9.60 -10.62
CA CYS A 51 -7.62 8.14 -10.59
C CYS A 51 -7.40 7.59 -9.17
N LEU A 52 -6.58 8.26 -8.35
CA LEU A 52 -6.39 7.91 -6.96
C LEU A 52 -7.66 8.21 -6.12
N ALA A 53 -8.38 9.29 -6.41
CA ALA A 53 -9.64 9.61 -5.72
C ALA A 53 -10.75 8.58 -6.01
N SER A 54 -10.76 7.97 -7.19
CA SER A 54 -11.73 6.92 -7.55
C SER A 54 -11.49 5.59 -6.81
N ALA A 55 -10.31 5.39 -6.23
CA ALA A 55 -9.99 4.21 -5.44
C ALA A 55 -10.53 4.28 -3.98
N TYR A 56 -11.07 5.43 -3.56
CA TYR A 56 -11.75 5.57 -2.25
C TYR A 56 -13.21 5.10 -2.29
N THR A 57 -13.56 4.17 -3.15
CA THR A 57 -14.93 3.73 -3.25
C THR A 57 -15.17 2.48 -2.42
N GLN A 58 -16.15 2.62 -1.59
CA GLN A 58 -16.91 1.60 -0.87
C GLN A 58 -16.11 0.87 0.20
N ALA A 59 -16.22 1.38 1.40
CA ALA A 59 -16.26 0.50 2.56
C ALA A 59 -17.31 -0.58 2.23
N GLU A 60 -16.84 -1.81 2.07
CA GLU A 60 -17.69 -2.99 1.90
C GLU A 60 -18.78 -2.94 2.96
N SER A 61 -20.03 -3.19 2.60
CA SER A 61 -21.09 -3.13 3.60
C SER A 61 -20.82 -4.17 4.69
N ALA A 62 -21.30 -3.94 5.91
CA ALA A 62 -21.12 -4.89 7.00
C ALA A 62 -21.58 -6.30 6.58
N ARG A 63 -22.69 -6.39 5.83
CA ARG A 63 -23.23 -7.66 5.34
C ARG A 63 -22.30 -8.34 4.32
N ASP A 64 -21.76 -7.57 3.37
CA ASP A 64 -20.87 -8.14 2.35
C ASP A 64 -19.58 -8.68 3.00
N LEU A 65 -19.05 -7.97 4.00
CA LEU A 65 -17.89 -8.42 4.75
C LEU A 65 -18.18 -9.66 5.60
N ASP A 66 -19.38 -9.75 6.20
CA ASP A 66 -19.82 -10.94 6.93
C ASP A 66 -19.89 -12.17 5.99
N GLU A 67 -20.49 -12.01 4.82
CA GLU A 67 -20.59 -13.07 3.81
C GLU A 67 -19.20 -13.48 3.30
N ALA A 68 -18.34 -12.54 3.00
CA ALA A 68 -16.98 -12.80 2.57
C ALA A 68 -16.15 -13.52 3.66
N ALA A 69 -16.32 -13.14 4.92
CA ALA A 69 -15.65 -13.79 6.04
C ALA A 69 -16.11 -15.25 6.21
N LEU A 70 -17.40 -15.52 6.16
CA LEU A 70 -17.94 -16.87 6.26
C LEU A 70 -17.52 -17.76 5.08
N GLN A 71 -17.54 -17.22 3.87
CA GLN A 71 -17.08 -17.92 2.67
C GLN A 71 -15.57 -18.25 2.77
N SER A 72 -14.75 -17.31 3.19
CA SER A 72 -13.32 -17.52 3.36
C SER A 72 -13.02 -18.57 4.42
N LEU A 73 -13.75 -18.55 5.52
CA LEU A 73 -13.63 -19.54 6.59
C LEU A 73 -14.00 -20.94 6.10
N HIS A 74 -15.06 -21.05 5.31
CA HIS A 74 -15.47 -22.31 4.70
C HIS A 74 -14.40 -22.87 3.74
N MET A 75 -13.83 -22.02 2.87
CA MET A 75 -12.73 -22.42 1.99
C MET A 75 -11.51 -22.90 2.78
N LEU A 76 -11.17 -22.19 3.87
CA LEU A 76 -10.06 -22.61 4.73
C LEU A 76 -10.29 -23.98 5.34
N TYR A 77 -11.50 -24.29 5.79
CA TYR A 77 -11.82 -25.61 6.37
C TYR A 77 -11.72 -26.74 5.33
N GLN A 78 -12.11 -26.48 4.09
CA GLN A 78 -11.99 -27.47 3.00
C GLN A 78 -10.52 -27.79 2.69
N THR A 79 -9.60 -26.84 2.88
CA THR A 79 -8.18 -26.99 2.55
C THR A 79 -7.31 -27.36 3.75
N SER A 80 -7.78 -27.08 4.98
CA SER A 80 -7.03 -27.28 6.21
C SER A 80 -7.87 -27.94 7.30
N PRO A 81 -7.81 -29.28 7.44
CA PRO A 81 -8.49 -30.01 8.54
C PRO A 81 -8.00 -29.54 9.93
N ALA A 82 -6.77 -29.02 10.03
CA ALA A 82 -6.26 -28.47 11.26
C ALA A 82 -7.00 -27.18 11.66
N ALA A 83 -7.31 -26.32 10.70
CA ALA A 83 -8.10 -25.11 10.94
C ALA A 83 -9.53 -25.45 11.38
N GLU A 84 -10.16 -26.41 10.73
CA GLU A 84 -11.47 -26.91 11.11
C GLU A 84 -11.47 -27.48 12.55
N SER A 85 -10.48 -28.31 12.87
CA SER A 85 -10.35 -28.87 14.24
C SER A 85 -10.14 -27.79 15.30
N LEU A 86 -9.40 -26.70 14.97
CA LEU A 86 -9.19 -25.56 15.86
C LEU A 86 -10.46 -24.73 16.04
N SER A 87 -11.28 -24.60 15.02
CA SER A 87 -12.51 -23.81 15.09
C SER A 87 -13.46 -24.29 16.18
N HIS A 88 -13.55 -25.60 16.38
CA HIS A 88 -14.38 -26.22 17.43
C HIS A 88 -13.87 -25.97 18.86
N LYS A 89 -12.61 -25.53 19.01
CA LYS A 89 -11.98 -25.27 20.30
C LYS A 89 -11.77 -23.79 20.58
N ALA A 90 -11.89 -22.97 19.54
CA ALA A 90 -11.69 -21.53 19.64
C ALA A 90 -12.86 -20.87 20.38
N SER A 91 -12.54 -19.90 21.26
CA SER A 91 -13.55 -19.08 21.93
C SER A 91 -14.13 -18.01 21.02
N ALA A 92 -13.35 -17.58 20.00
CA ALA A 92 -13.78 -16.68 18.94
C ALA A 92 -12.86 -16.84 17.73
N ILE A 93 -13.33 -16.41 16.55
CA ILE A 93 -12.59 -16.50 15.29
C ILE A 93 -12.60 -15.13 14.64
N LEU A 94 -11.41 -14.58 14.39
CA LEU A 94 -11.25 -13.32 13.68
C LEU A 94 -10.83 -13.61 12.25
N VAL A 95 -11.65 -13.20 11.28
CA VAL A 95 -11.49 -13.51 9.86
C VAL A 95 -11.24 -12.25 9.08
N PHE A 96 -10.14 -12.20 8.37
CA PHE A 96 -9.83 -11.19 7.37
C PHE A 96 -9.88 -11.85 5.98
N PRO A 97 -10.99 -11.71 5.25
CA PRO A 97 -11.17 -12.41 3.98
C PRO A 97 -10.18 -11.95 2.92
N LYS A 98 -9.77 -10.68 2.97
CA LYS A 98 -8.84 -10.11 2.01
C LYS A 98 -7.97 -9.04 2.65
N ILE A 99 -6.67 -9.23 2.56
CA ILE A 99 -5.65 -8.23 2.84
C ILE A 99 -4.99 -7.88 1.52
N VAL A 100 -4.81 -6.59 1.26
CA VAL A 100 -4.05 -6.10 0.12
C VAL A 100 -2.74 -5.52 0.65
N LYS A 101 -1.63 -6.05 0.16
CA LYS A 101 -0.28 -5.58 0.46
C LYS A 101 0.33 -5.00 -0.80
N ALA A 102 0.90 -3.83 -0.71
CA ALA A 102 1.61 -3.19 -1.81
C ALA A 102 2.81 -2.41 -1.29
N GLY A 103 3.87 -2.32 -2.11
CA GLY A 103 5.06 -1.57 -1.75
C GLY A 103 6.14 -1.61 -2.81
N LEU A 104 7.14 -0.75 -2.64
CA LEU A 104 8.39 -0.73 -3.41
C LEU A 104 9.59 -0.85 -2.46
N ILE A 105 9.94 0.23 -1.77
CA ILE A 105 10.96 0.27 -0.70
C ILE A 105 10.26 0.30 0.66
N PHE A 106 9.13 1.00 0.71
CA PHE A 106 8.19 0.98 1.82
C PHE A 106 6.93 0.29 1.35
N GLY A 107 6.38 -0.56 2.17
CA GLY A 107 5.15 -1.26 1.88
C GLY A 107 4.17 -1.16 3.05
N GLY A 108 2.92 -1.44 2.74
CA GLY A 108 1.87 -1.56 3.73
C GLY A 108 0.88 -2.63 3.32
N ALA A 109 0.22 -3.19 4.30
CA ALA A 109 -0.91 -4.08 4.09
C ALA A 109 -2.12 -3.54 4.84
N TYR A 110 -3.28 -3.66 4.22
CA TYR A 110 -4.56 -3.27 4.80
C TYR A 110 -5.65 -4.25 4.42
N GLY A 111 -6.53 -4.52 5.36
CA GLY A 111 -7.77 -5.21 5.12
C GLY A 111 -8.72 -5.09 6.29
N GLU A 112 -9.95 -5.49 6.07
CA GLU A 112 -10.99 -5.46 7.08
C GLU A 112 -11.49 -6.87 7.34
N GLY A 113 -11.95 -7.11 8.56
CA GLY A 113 -12.35 -8.43 9.02
C GLY A 113 -13.43 -8.40 10.06
N VAL A 114 -13.94 -9.60 10.36
CA VAL A 114 -15.07 -9.85 11.26
C VAL A 114 -14.62 -10.74 12.41
N LEU A 115 -14.98 -10.36 13.61
CA LEU A 115 -14.90 -11.23 14.78
C LEU A 115 -16.18 -12.07 14.87
N LEU A 116 -16.06 -13.37 14.82
CA LEU A 116 -17.14 -14.31 15.02
C LEU A 116 -17.07 -14.89 16.44
N GLU A 117 -18.14 -14.70 17.23
CA GLU A 117 -18.31 -15.33 18.54
C GLU A 117 -19.55 -16.26 18.48
N GLY A 118 -19.36 -17.52 18.76
CA GLY A 118 -20.45 -18.51 18.62
C GLY A 118 -20.98 -18.65 17.18
N GLY A 119 -20.15 -18.34 16.17
CA GLY A 119 -20.53 -18.38 14.76
C GLY A 119 -21.25 -17.13 14.24
N HIS A 120 -21.45 -16.12 15.08
CA HIS A 120 -22.14 -14.87 14.72
C HIS A 120 -21.20 -13.67 14.71
N PRO A 121 -21.36 -12.71 13.78
CA PRO A 121 -20.61 -11.46 13.78
C PRO A 121 -20.76 -10.69 15.10
N ASN A 122 -19.64 -10.34 15.73
CA ASN A 122 -19.59 -9.61 17.00
C ASN A 122 -18.52 -8.53 17.02
N GLY A 123 -18.33 -7.86 15.89
CA GLY A 123 -17.45 -6.71 15.75
C GLY A 123 -16.61 -6.75 14.49
N TYR A 124 -16.26 -5.58 14.02
CA TYR A 124 -15.48 -5.37 12.81
C TYR A 124 -14.11 -4.81 13.15
N TYR A 125 -13.10 -5.26 12.46
CA TYR A 125 -11.71 -4.90 12.74
C TYR A 125 -10.98 -4.59 11.44
N ASN A 126 -10.04 -3.67 11.51
CA ASN A 126 -9.05 -3.52 10.46
C ASN A 126 -7.73 -4.16 10.87
N SER A 127 -6.98 -4.56 9.86
CA SER A 127 -5.62 -5.06 9.95
C SER A 127 -4.72 -4.13 9.17
N VAL A 128 -3.72 -3.57 9.83
CA VAL A 128 -2.75 -2.65 9.23
C VAL A 128 -1.34 -3.14 9.54
N THR A 129 -0.54 -3.31 8.51
CA THR A 129 0.89 -3.63 8.65
C THR A 129 1.70 -2.61 7.89
N ALA A 130 2.76 -2.09 8.50
CA ALA A 130 3.79 -1.35 7.82
C ALA A 130 5.00 -2.27 7.61
N SER A 131 5.55 -2.30 6.41
CA SER A 131 6.73 -3.09 6.09
C SER A 131 7.80 -2.23 5.44
N TRP A 132 9.05 -2.57 5.73
CA TRP A 132 10.23 -1.92 5.20
C TRP A 132 11.09 -2.98 4.50
N GLY A 133 11.50 -2.72 3.26
CA GLY A 133 12.39 -3.61 2.50
C GLY A 133 12.12 -3.52 0.99
N TRP A 134 13.03 -4.11 0.20
CA TRP A 134 12.88 -4.24 -1.25
C TRP A 134 11.77 -5.25 -1.58
N GLN A 135 10.54 -4.77 -1.67
CA GLN A 135 9.35 -5.58 -1.92
C GLN A 135 8.53 -4.92 -3.03
N ALA A 136 9.09 -4.89 -4.26
CA ALA A 136 8.36 -4.35 -5.39
C ALA A 136 7.23 -5.30 -5.77
N GLY A 137 5.98 -4.85 -5.64
CA GLY A 137 4.83 -5.62 -6.07
C GLY A 137 3.56 -5.33 -5.28
N ALA A 138 2.54 -6.07 -5.67
CA ALA A 138 1.28 -6.15 -4.95
C ALA A 138 0.92 -7.61 -4.72
N GLU A 139 0.34 -7.88 -3.58
CA GLU A 139 -0.08 -9.20 -3.13
C GLU A 139 -1.43 -9.09 -2.43
N SER A 140 -2.24 -10.12 -2.55
CA SER A 140 -3.44 -10.27 -1.72
C SER A 140 -3.48 -11.65 -1.07
N TYR A 141 -3.98 -11.70 0.14
CA TYR A 141 -4.15 -12.92 0.92
C TYR A 141 -5.25 -12.75 1.94
N GLY A 142 -5.79 -13.85 2.43
CA GLY A 142 -6.64 -13.86 3.60
C GLY A 142 -5.90 -14.42 4.81
N TYR A 143 -6.36 -14.11 6.01
CA TYR A 143 -5.94 -14.82 7.19
C TYR A 143 -7.04 -14.92 8.26
N VAL A 144 -6.96 -15.96 9.04
CA VAL A 144 -7.89 -16.24 10.16
C VAL A 144 -7.07 -16.38 11.43
N VAL A 145 -7.55 -15.79 12.52
CA VAL A 145 -6.97 -15.93 13.85
C VAL A 145 -7.99 -16.62 14.76
N PHE A 146 -7.68 -17.84 15.18
CA PHE A 146 -8.43 -18.58 16.17
C PHE A 146 -8.02 -18.13 17.58
N LEU A 147 -8.91 -17.46 18.30
CA LEU A 147 -8.69 -16.97 19.67
C LEU A 147 -9.10 -18.07 20.64
N MET A 148 -8.14 -18.70 21.30
CA MET A 148 -8.37 -19.91 22.08
C MET A 148 -8.95 -19.65 23.46
N ASN A 149 -8.84 -18.41 23.96
CA ASN A 149 -9.26 -18.07 25.33
C ASN A 149 -9.74 -16.63 25.44
N GLN A 150 -10.41 -16.36 26.57
CA GLN A 150 -10.95 -15.04 26.89
C GLN A 150 -9.87 -13.95 27.07
N LYS A 151 -8.63 -14.33 27.38
CA LYS A 151 -7.52 -13.38 27.47
C LYS A 151 -7.23 -12.75 26.11
N ALA A 152 -7.18 -13.57 25.04
CA ALA A 152 -6.97 -13.11 23.67
C ALA A 152 -8.12 -12.21 23.20
N ILE A 153 -9.37 -12.60 23.48
CA ILE A 153 -10.55 -11.81 23.11
C ILE A 153 -10.55 -10.46 23.85
N ARG A 154 -10.32 -10.44 25.16
CA ARG A 154 -10.25 -9.18 25.92
C ARG A 154 -9.11 -8.27 25.44
N TYR A 155 -8.00 -8.86 25.01
CA TYR A 155 -6.87 -8.09 24.50
C TYR A 155 -7.21 -7.46 23.14
N LEU A 156 -7.86 -8.21 22.25
CA LEU A 156 -8.34 -7.71 20.97
C LEU A 156 -9.35 -6.57 21.14
N LYS A 157 -10.27 -6.68 22.10
CA LYS A 157 -11.30 -5.67 22.35
C LYS A 157 -10.81 -4.40 23.06
N LYS A 158 -9.51 -4.29 23.40
CA LYS A 158 -8.97 -3.06 23.99
C LYS A 158 -9.03 -1.91 23.00
N SER A 159 -9.27 -0.70 23.50
CA SER A 159 -9.46 0.51 22.71
C SER A 159 -8.25 0.87 21.81
N MET A 160 -7.04 0.43 22.18
CA MET A 160 -5.82 0.68 21.42
C MET A 160 -5.52 -0.41 20.37
N GLY A 161 -6.38 -1.44 20.28
CA GLY A 161 -6.17 -2.56 19.39
C GLY A 161 -5.11 -3.56 19.87
N TRP A 162 -4.84 -4.56 19.03
CA TRP A 162 -3.84 -5.58 19.28
C TRP A 162 -2.76 -5.53 18.21
N GLU A 163 -1.51 -5.37 18.63
CA GLU A 163 -0.34 -5.55 17.78
C GLU A 163 0.17 -6.98 17.94
N ILE A 164 0.13 -7.72 16.84
CA ILE A 164 0.59 -9.12 16.83
C ILE A 164 2.09 -9.15 17.08
N GLY A 165 2.51 -9.99 18.03
CA GLY A 165 3.87 -10.00 18.57
C GLY A 165 3.96 -9.35 19.96
N THR A 166 2.93 -8.61 20.39
CA THR A 166 2.82 -8.05 21.73
C THR A 166 1.59 -8.63 22.46
N GLY A 167 1.71 -8.98 23.72
CA GLY A 167 0.59 -9.48 24.54
C GLY A 167 0.32 -10.98 24.37
N PRO A 168 -0.88 -11.41 23.94
CA PRO A 168 -1.21 -12.83 23.75
C PRO A 168 -0.31 -13.50 22.71
N SER A 169 0.08 -14.73 22.97
CA SER A 169 0.91 -15.50 22.03
C SER A 169 0.09 -15.87 20.78
N VAL A 170 0.67 -15.61 19.60
CA VAL A 170 0.11 -16.02 18.31
C VAL A 170 1.09 -16.91 17.60
N VAL A 171 0.62 -18.04 17.11
CA VAL A 171 1.40 -18.95 16.28
C VAL A 171 0.81 -18.93 14.88
N VAL A 172 1.65 -18.63 13.89
CA VAL A 172 1.27 -18.78 12.48
C VAL A 172 1.43 -20.25 12.12
N VAL A 173 0.34 -20.84 11.65
CA VAL A 173 0.27 -22.26 11.33
C VAL A 173 0.53 -22.43 9.83
N ASP A 174 1.64 -23.04 9.52
CA ASP A 174 1.98 -23.55 8.19
C ASP A 174 1.66 -25.07 8.08
N ALA A 175 1.89 -25.64 6.90
CA ALA A 175 1.65 -27.07 6.66
C ALA A 175 2.48 -28.00 7.57
N GLY A 176 3.66 -27.56 8.02
CA GLY A 176 4.52 -28.30 8.94
C GLY A 176 3.99 -28.25 10.39
N THR A 177 3.65 -27.06 10.83
CA THR A 177 3.09 -26.80 12.16
C THR A 177 1.70 -27.47 12.31
N ALA A 178 0.89 -27.43 11.25
CA ALA A 178 -0.45 -28.02 11.24
C ALA A 178 -0.45 -29.52 11.59
N LYS A 179 0.56 -30.27 11.13
CA LYS A 179 0.71 -31.71 11.41
C LYS A 179 0.96 -32.02 12.90
N ASN A 180 1.50 -31.06 13.63
CA ASN A 180 1.86 -31.21 15.04
C ASN A 180 0.81 -30.62 15.99
N LEU A 181 -0.26 -30.04 15.45
CA LEU A 181 -1.36 -29.51 16.27
C LEU A 181 -2.22 -30.65 16.78
N SER A 182 -2.18 -30.85 18.09
CA SER A 182 -3.03 -31.80 18.81
C SER A 182 -3.62 -31.13 20.05
N SER A 183 -4.61 -31.76 20.66
CA SER A 183 -5.23 -31.23 21.88
C SER A 183 -4.22 -31.02 23.02
N THR A 184 -3.11 -31.76 23.03
CA THR A 184 -2.05 -31.66 24.03
C THR A 184 -1.00 -30.60 23.71
N THR A 185 -0.91 -30.13 22.44
CA THR A 185 0.06 -29.12 22.00
C THR A 185 -0.52 -27.71 21.89
N LEU A 186 -1.84 -27.56 22.01
CA LEU A 186 -2.51 -26.25 21.98
C LEU A 186 -2.32 -25.48 23.28
N ARG A 187 -1.17 -24.75 23.37
CA ARG A 187 -0.80 -23.96 24.56
C ARG A 187 -0.80 -22.46 24.34
N ASN A 188 -0.95 -22.01 23.09
CA ASN A 188 -0.90 -20.61 22.75
C ASN A 188 -2.28 -19.94 22.86
N ASP A 189 -2.27 -18.62 23.03
CA ASP A 189 -3.51 -17.83 23.17
C ASP A 189 -4.27 -17.71 21.84
N ALA A 190 -3.54 -17.77 20.70
CA ALA A 190 -4.12 -17.71 19.37
C ALA A 190 -3.30 -18.48 18.32
N TYR A 191 -3.99 -18.91 17.26
CA TYR A 191 -3.40 -19.57 16.08
C TYR A 191 -3.88 -18.86 14.83
N ALA A 192 -2.97 -18.51 13.93
CA ALA A 192 -3.27 -17.83 12.69
C ALA A 192 -2.98 -18.71 11.47
N PHE A 193 -3.90 -18.75 10.53
CA PHE A 193 -3.76 -19.41 9.23
C PHE A 193 -3.82 -18.35 8.13
N ILE A 194 -2.86 -18.40 7.22
CA ILE A 194 -2.82 -17.56 6.02
C ILE A 194 -3.27 -18.43 4.84
N PHE A 195 -4.13 -17.91 4.00
CA PHE A 195 -4.72 -18.64 2.87
C PHE A 195 -4.94 -17.71 1.66
N ASP A 196 -5.29 -18.29 0.52
CA ASP A 196 -5.61 -17.61 -0.75
C ASP A 196 -4.58 -16.55 -1.16
N GLN A 197 -3.31 -16.92 -1.06
CA GLN A 197 -2.21 -16.03 -1.43
C GLN A 197 -2.11 -15.89 -2.94
N GLN A 198 -2.23 -14.65 -3.42
CA GLN A 198 -2.12 -14.28 -4.83
C GLN A 198 -1.14 -13.12 -4.99
N GLY A 199 -0.19 -13.23 -5.93
CA GLY A 199 0.81 -12.21 -6.20
C GLY A 199 2.23 -12.74 -6.22
N LEU A 200 3.21 -11.84 -6.31
CA LEU A 200 4.63 -12.17 -6.55
C LEU A 200 5.51 -12.12 -5.29
N MET A 201 4.96 -11.92 -4.12
CA MET A 201 5.75 -11.85 -2.88
C MET A 201 5.90 -13.21 -2.23
N ALA A 202 7.13 -13.55 -1.85
CA ALA A 202 7.51 -14.90 -1.41
C ALA A 202 7.39 -15.13 0.11
N SER A 203 7.16 -14.11 0.94
CA SER A 203 7.12 -14.28 2.41
C SER A 203 5.98 -13.49 3.04
N LEU A 204 5.11 -14.20 3.73
CA LEU A 204 4.04 -13.63 4.53
C LEU A 204 4.38 -13.74 6.02
N SER A 205 4.35 -12.61 6.71
CA SER A 205 4.35 -12.53 8.16
C SER A 205 3.24 -11.59 8.58
N ILE A 206 2.54 -11.95 9.63
CA ILE A 206 1.58 -11.08 10.30
C ILE A 206 2.15 -10.41 11.54
N GLU A 207 3.44 -10.63 11.84
CA GLU A 207 4.12 -9.94 12.94
C GLU A 207 4.16 -8.42 12.70
N GLY A 208 3.98 -7.65 13.76
CA GLY A 208 3.88 -6.19 13.67
C GLY A 208 2.57 -5.69 13.06
N THR A 209 1.62 -6.58 12.75
CA THR A 209 0.29 -6.19 12.30
C THR A 209 -0.51 -5.63 13.46
N LYS A 210 -1.04 -4.44 13.26
CA LYS A 210 -1.99 -3.82 14.20
C LYS A 210 -3.42 -4.10 13.78
N ILE A 211 -4.16 -4.73 14.68
CA ILE A 211 -5.58 -5.02 14.54
C ILE A 211 -6.36 -4.07 15.44
N SER A 212 -7.30 -3.32 14.88
CA SER A 212 -8.07 -2.31 15.62
C SER A 212 -9.55 -2.41 15.32
N LEU A 213 -10.38 -2.15 16.34
CA LEU A 213 -11.83 -2.13 16.18
C LEU A 213 -12.26 -0.97 15.28
N ILE A 214 -13.15 -1.24 14.35
CA ILE A 214 -13.79 -0.24 13.50
C ILE A 214 -15.31 -0.24 13.72
N LYS A 215 -15.92 0.92 13.54
CA LYS A 215 -17.39 1.06 13.59
C LYS A 215 -17.95 0.88 12.18
N ARG A 216 -18.96 0.04 12.07
CA ARG A 216 -19.73 -0.17 10.84
C ARG A 216 -21.23 -0.14 11.14
#